data_c8727a05dd108984d9b349a69550ab2e
#
_entry.id   c8727a05dd108984d9b349a69550ab2e
#
_cell.length_a   1.000
_cell.length_b   1.000
_cell.length_c   1.000
_cell.angle_alpha   90.00
_cell.angle_beta   90.00
_cell.angle_gamma   90.00
#
_symmetry.space_group_name_H-M   'P 1'
#
loop_
_entity.id
_entity.type
_entity.pdbx_description
1 polymer ?
#
loop_
_entity_poly.entity_id
_entity_poly.type
_entity_poly.pdbx_seq_one_letter_code
_entity_poly.pdbx_strand_id
1 'polypeptide(L)'
;MSSGPSNRANNAHHDHSAIDPAFRRNRVRSLTFLAILTLLLVLAILLSLRAGSYETPVSELIRGIFGMAHDENINRVVRSNRLPRICTALIAGAGLGISGCVLQAILRNPLASASTLGVSQGASFGAAFAIVVLNLSLIHI
;
A
#
# COMPACT_ATOMS: atom_id res chain seq x y z
N MET A 1 -26.91 65.14 5.70
CA MET A 1 -25.79 64.71 6.57
C MET A 1 -25.36 63.31 6.14
N SER A 2 -24.23 63.28 5.45
CA SER A 2 -23.63 62.10 4.78
C SER A 2 -22.79 61.35 5.80
N SER A 3 -23.11 60.10 6.07
CA SER A 3 -22.22 59.19 6.80
C SER A 3 -21.60 58.20 5.78
N GLY A 4 -20.31 58.38 5.54
CA GLY A 4 -19.53 57.72 4.50
C GLY A 4 -19.34 56.21 4.66
N PRO A 5 -19.02 55.51 3.57
CA PRO A 5 -18.81 54.07 3.52
C PRO A 5 -17.30 53.73 3.74
N SER A 6 -16.72 54.13 4.88
CA SER A 6 -15.27 53.96 5.05
C SER A 6 -14.87 52.84 6.02
N ASN A 7 -15.81 52.06 6.54
CA ASN A 7 -15.47 51.05 7.56
C ASN A 7 -15.67 49.60 7.14
N ARG A 8 -15.86 49.32 5.82
CA ARG A 8 -15.96 47.95 5.31
C ARG A 8 -14.66 47.43 4.67
N ALA A 9 -13.68 48.29 4.46
CA ALA A 9 -12.44 47.89 3.78
C ALA A 9 -11.34 47.34 4.72
N ASN A 10 -11.51 47.48 6.04
CA ASN A 10 -10.46 47.16 7.01
C ASN A 10 -10.58 45.78 7.67
N ASN A 11 -11.63 45.00 7.36
CA ASN A 11 -11.79 43.64 7.87
C ASN A 11 -11.41 42.53 6.90
N ALA A 12 -10.75 42.86 5.78
CA ALA A 12 -10.30 41.90 4.81
C ALA A 12 -8.82 41.44 4.95
N HIS A 13 -8.15 41.91 5.99
CA HIS A 13 -6.91 41.26 6.42
C HIS A 13 -7.27 40.05 7.25
N HIS A 14 -7.87 39.05 6.60
CA HIS A 14 -8.04 37.73 7.19
C HIS A 14 -6.67 37.18 7.54
N ASP A 15 -6.51 37.11 8.81
CA ASP A 15 -5.58 36.33 9.59
C ASP A 15 -5.28 34.95 8.94
N HIS A 16 -4.32 34.93 8.05
CA HIS A 16 -3.82 33.69 7.43
C HIS A 16 -2.96 32.86 8.40
N SER A 17 -2.92 33.24 9.68
CA SER A 17 -2.10 32.60 10.69
C SER A 17 -2.83 31.62 11.60
N ALA A 18 -4.15 31.59 11.57
CA ALA A 18 -4.92 30.59 12.29
C ALA A 18 -5.19 29.37 11.39
N ILE A 19 -4.26 28.42 11.35
CA ILE A 19 -4.53 27.08 10.81
C ILE A 19 -5.75 26.55 11.57
N ASP A 20 -6.87 26.48 10.88
CA ASP A 20 -8.18 26.11 11.38
C ASP A 20 -8.06 24.82 12.22
N PRO A 21 -8.45 24.80 13.50
CA PRO A 21 -8.30 23.64 14.38
C PRO A 21 -9.01 22.40 13.81
N ALA A 22 -10.01 22.60 12.96
CA ALA A 22 -10.68 21.53 12.22
C ALA A 22 -9.75 20.88 11.19
N PHE A 23 -8.91 21.65 10.49
CA PHE A 23 -7.96 21.15 9.53
C PHE A 23 -6.85 20.32 10.22
N ARG A 24 -6.37 20.79 11.36
CA ARG A 24 -5.38 20.06 12.17
C ARG A 24 -5.95 18.74 12.69
N ARG A 25 -7.20 18.72 13.15
CA ARG A 25 -7.87 17.51 13.64
C ARG A 25 -8.07 16.47 12.54
N ASN A 26 -8.44 16.89 11.34
CA ASN A 26 -8.59 15.99 10.19
C ASN A 26 -7.25 15.43 9.76
N ARG A 27 -6.19 16.24 9.77
CA ARG A 27 -4.83 15.79 9.44
C ARG A 27 -4.31 14.76 10.44
N VAL A 28 -4.54 15.00 11.75
CA VAL A 28 -4.16 14.03 12.80
C VAL A 28 -4.90 12.70 12.62
N ARG A 29 -6.21 12.75 12.38
CA ARG A 29 -7.00 11.54 12.10
C ARG A 29 -6.48 10.76 10.90
N SER A 30 -6.19 11.44 9.81
CA SER A 30 -5.63 10.82 8.60
C SER A 30 -4.27 10.18 8.85
N LEU A 31 -3.39 10.86 9.58
CA LEU A 31 -2.08 10.32 9.98
C LEU A 31 -2.21 9.12 10.92
N THR A 32 -3.14 9.15 11.86
CA THR A 32 -3.41 8.02 12.76
C THR A 32 -3.91 6.80 11.97
N PHE A 33 -4.81 7.01 11.01
CA PHE A 33 -5.29 5.95 10.12
C PHE A 33 -4.15 5.33 9.31
N LEU A 34 -3.29 6.17 8.72
CA LEU A 34 -2.11 5.73 7.98
C LEU A 34 -1.14 4.95 8.88
N ALA A 35 -0.89 5.43 10.09
CA ALA A 35 -0.02 4.76 11.05
C ALA A 35 -0.57 3.36 11.43
N ILE A 36 -1.87 3.25 11.69
CA ILE A 36 -2.52 1.97 11.99
C ILE A 36 -2.40 1.02 10.80
N LEU A 37 -2.66 1.51 9.58
CA LEU A 37 -2.58 0.70 8.37
C LEU A 37 -1.16 0.19 8.12
N THR A 38 -0.17 1.06 8.31
CA THR A 38 1.27 0.70 8.20
C THR A 38 1.65 -0.33 9.25
N LEU A 39 1.17 -0.16 10.50
CA LEU A 39 1.42 -1.12 11.58
C LEU A 39 0.81 -2.50 11.25
N LEU A 40 -0.42 -2.53 10.75
CA LEU A 40 -1.08 -3.77 10.31
C LEU A 40 -0.33 -4.43 9.16
N LEU A 41 0.17 -3.64 8.20
CA LEU A 41 0.96 -4.15 7.09
C LEU A 41 2.26 -4.81 7.58
N VAL A 42 2.99 -4.13 8.48
CA VAL A 42 4.22 -4.68 9.08
C VAL A 42 3.91 -5.97 9.85
N LEU A 43 2.84 -5.97 10.63
CA LEU A 43 2.40 -7.16 11.37
C LEU A 43 2.06 -8.32 10.42
N ALA A 44 1.36 -8.04 9.32
CA ALA A 44 1.03 -9.04 8.30
C ALA A 44 2.29 -9.63 7.63
N ILE A 45 3.29 -8.80 7.35
CA ILE A 45 4.59 -9.25 6.81
C ILE A 45 5.30 -10.16 7.81
N LEU A 46 5.36 -9.78 9.10
CA LEU A 46 5.97 -10.58 10.15
C LEU A 46 5.25 -11.92 10.34
N LEU A 47 3.92 -11.91 10.32
CA LEU A 47 3.11 -13.12 10.38
C LEU A 47 3.34 -14.01 9.15
N SER A 48 3.43 -13.42 7.97
CA SER A 48 3.72 -14.14 6.72
C SER A 48 5.10 -14.79 6.72
N LEU A 49 6.08 -14.13 7.31
CA LEU A 49 7.42 -14.69 7.51
C LEU A 49 7.39 -15.85 8.50
N ARG A 50 6.60 -15.76 9.57
CA ARG A 50 6.47 -16.80 10.60
C ARG A 50 5.60 -17.97 10.17
N ALA A 51 4.53 -17.73 9.40
CA ALA A 51 3.60 -18.76 8.93
C ALA A 51 4.26 -19.64 7.86
N GLY A 52 5.05 -20.61 8.29
CA GLY A 52 5.70 -21.58 7.42
C GLY A 52 6.02 -22.85 8.20
N SER A 53 6.25 -23.95 7.47
CA SER A 53 6.43 -25.33 7.98
C SER A 53 7.62 -25.53 8.93
N TYR A 54 8.44 -24.51 9.17
CA TYR A 54 9.56 -24.55 10.11
C TYR A 54 9.29 -23.60 11.27
N GLU A 55 9.33 -24.11 12.49
CA GLU A 55 9.31 -23.31 13.73
C GLU A 55 10.64 -22.59 13.90
N THR A 56 10.91 -21.59 13.08
CA THR A 56 12.14 -20.81 13.18
C THR A 56 11.89 -19.53 13.96
N PRO A 57 12.78 -19.16 14.90
CA PRO A 57 12.67 -17.90 15.62
C PRO A 57 12.80 -16.71 14.64
N VAL A 58 12.07 -15.63 14.92
CA VAL A 58 12.00 -14.43 14.05
C VAL A 58 13.40 -13.85 13.77
N SER A 59 14.33 -13.98 14.71
CA SER A 59 15.73 -13.55 14.56
C SER A 59 16.45 -14.27 13.42
N GLU A 60 16.24 -15.59 13.29
CA GLU A 60 16.81 -16.42 12.23
C GLU A 60 16.17 -16.10 10.87
N LEU A 61 14.88 -15.76 10.85
CA LEU A 61 14.19 -15.33 9.62
C LEU A 61 14.73 -14.00 9.10
N ILE A 62 14.99 -13.04 10.00
CA ILE A 62 15.59 -11.75 9.62
C ILE A 62 17.03 -11.97 9.11
N ARG A 63 17.82 -12.82 9.76
CA ARG A 63 19.15 -13.21 9.29
C ARG A 63 19.08 -13.92 7.93
N GLY A 64 18.06 -14.73 7.68
CA GLY A 64 17.82 -15.42 6.42
C GLY A 64 17.57 -14.44 5.24
N ILE A 65 16.97 -13.29 5.49
CA ILE A 65 16.80 -12.24 4.45
C ILE A 65 18.17 -11.75 3.96
N PHE A 66 19.14 -11.62 4.87
CA PHE A 66 20.50 -11.21 4.56
C PHE A 66 21.43 -12.39 4.18
N GLY A 67 20.90 -13.62 4.16
CA GLY A 67 21.69 -14.82 3.86
C GLY A 67 22.62 -15.25 4.99
N MET A 68 22.36 -14.81 6.21
CA MET A 68 23.17 -15.04 7.42
C MET A 68 22.50 -15.98 8.44
N ALA A 69 21.46 -16.72 8.05
CA ALA A 69 20.88 -17.72 8.93
C ALA A 69 21.84 -18.90 9.13
N HIS A 70 21.78 -19.53 10.29
CA HIS A 70 22.66 -20.64 10.67
C HIS A 70 22.42 -21.91 9.83
N ASP A 71 21.18 -22.06 9.31
CA ASP A 71 20.77 -23.19 8.47
C ASP A 71 20.60 -22.72 7.01
N GLU A 72 21.33 -23.35 6.11
CA GLU A 72 21.30 -23.04 4.68
C GLU A 72 19.92 -23.30 4.05
N ASN A 73 19.15 -24.24 4.58
CA ASN A 73 17.78 -24.51 4.17
C ASN A 73 16.85 -23.35 4.48
N ILE A 74 17.04 -22.69 5.63
CA ILE A 74 16.27 -21.50 6.03
C ILE A 74 16.57 -20.36 5.06
N ASN A 75 17.85 -20.12 4.75
CA ASN A 75 18.26 -19.11 3.78
C ASN A 75 17.60 -19.35 2.41
N ARG A 76 17.59 -20.59 1.93
CA ARG A 76 16.99 -20.99 0.67
C ARG A 76 15.48 -20.76 0.66
N VAL A 77 14.76 -21.25 1.68
CA VAL A 77 13.29 -21.11 1.78
C VAL A 77 12.87 -19.65 1.90
N VAL A 78 13.55 -18.86 2.73
CA VAL A 78 13.25 -17.45 2.92
C VAL A 78 13.49 -16.69 1.61
N ARG A 79 14.62 -16.91 0.97
CA ARG A 79 15.06 -16.13 -0.20
C ARG A 79 14.37 -16.56 -1.49
N SER A 80 14.10 -17.86 -1.67
CA SER A 80 13.51 -18.39 -2.91
C SER A 80 11.98 -18.39 -2.90
N ASN A 81 11.34 -18.53 -1.73
CA ASN A 81 9.88 -18.66 -1.66
C ASN A 81 9.20 -17.47 -0.96
N ARG A 82 9.66 -17.13 0.26
CA ARG A 82 8.93 -16.16 1.09
C ARG A 82 9.15 -14.74 0.62
N LEU A 83 10.38 -14.36 0.39
CA LEU A 83 10.75 -12.99 0.02
C LEU A 83 10.15 -12.56 -1.33
N PRO A 84 10.24 -13.38 -2.42
CA PRO A 84 9.59 -13.04 -3.68
C PRO A 84 8.07 -12.89 -3.55
N ARG A 85 7.44 -13.75 -2.76
CA ARG A 85 5.99 -13.71 -2.53
C ARG A 85 5.54 -12.43 -1.82
N ILE A 86 6.27 -12.02 -0.79
CA ILE A 86 6.00 -10.76 -0.07
C ILE A 86 6.23 -9.56 -0.99
N CYS A 87 7.35 -9.52 -1.72
CA CYS A 87 7.65 -8.44 -2.66
C CYS A 87 6.58 -8.33 -3.75
N THR A 88 6.17 -9.44 -4.33
CA THR A 88 5.11 -9.47 -5.35
C THR A 88 3.79 -8.94 -4.79
N ALA A 89 3.41 -9.36 -3.59
CA ALA A 89 2.19 -8.89 -2.93
C ALA A 89 2.23 -7.38 -2.64
N LEU A 90 3.39 -6.86 -2.20
CA LEU A 90 3.57 -5.42 -1.94
C LEU A 90 3.50 -4.60 -3.24
N ILE A 91 4.19 -5.04 -4.29
CA ILE A 91 4.21 -4.36 -5.59
C ILE A 91 2.82 -4.37 -6.23
N ALA A 92 2.16 -5.53 -6.23
CA ALA A 92 0.80 -5.66 -6.76
C ALA A 92 -0.20 -4.82 -5.97
N GLY A 93 -0.15 -4.85 -4.64
CA GLY A 93 -1.00 -4.04 -3.77
C GLY A 93 -0.79 -2.54 -3.96
N ALA A 94 0.46 -2.09 -4.03
CA ALA A 94 0.80 -0.70 -4.31
C ALA A 94 0.31 -0.26 -5.70
N GLY A 95 0.54 -1.08 -6.72
CA GLY A 95 0.07 -0.81 -8.09
C GLY A 95 -1.45 -0.69 -8.18
N LEU A 96 -2.18 -1.60 -7.56
CA LEU A 96 -3.65 -1.55 -7.49
C LEU A 96 -4.15 -0.32 -6.71
N GLY A 97 -3.48 0.03 -5.62
CA GLY A 97 -3.81 1.22 -4.82
C GLY A 97 -3.63 2.51 -5.61
N ILE A 98 -2.50 2.68 -6.29
CA ILE A 98 -2.20 3.86 -7.11
C ILE A 98 -3.19 3.95 -8.28
N SER A 99 -3.41 2.85 -9.00
CA SER A 99 -4.34 2.84 -10.13
C SER A 99 -5.77 3.15 -9.68
N GLY A 100 -6.20 2.63 -8.53
CA GLY A 100 -7.48 2.95 -7.92
C GLY A 100 -7.64 4.44 -7.62
N CYS A 101 -6.65 5.07 -7.00
CA CYS A 101 -6.65 6.51 -6.73
C CYS A 101 -6.72 7.35 -8.01
N VAL A 102 -5.94 6.99 -9.02
CA VAL A 102 -5.94 7.69 -10.33
C VAL A 102 -7.31 7.58 -11.00
N LEU A 103 -7.90 6.39 -11.01
CA LEU A 103 -9.22 6.15 -11.60
C LEU A 103 -10.32 6.95 -10.90
N GLN A 104 -10.31 6.99 -9.56
CA GLN A 104 -11.27 7.81 -8.80
C GLN A 104 -11.13 9.30 -9.15
N ALA A 105 -9.89 9.79 -9.31
CA ALA A 105 -9.65 11.18 -9.69
C ALA A 105 -10.13 11.50 -11.09
N ILE A 106 -9.83 10.64 -12.08
CA ILE A 106 -10.21 10.86 -13.49
C ILE A 106 -11.72 10.76 -13.68
N LEU A 107 -12.35 9.72 -13.12
CA LEU A 107 -13.77 9.48 -13.26
C LEU A 107 -14.62 10.35 -12.31
N ARG A 108 -13.99 11.08 -11.38
CA ARG A 108 -14.67 11.84 -10.31
C ARG A 108 -15.71 11.01 -9.56
N ASN A 109 -15.46 9.71 -9.44
CA ASN A 109 -16.36 8.76 -8.80
C ASN A 109 -15.60 7.96 -7.73
N PRO A 110 -15.95 8.10 -6.46
CA PRO A 110 -15.28 7.39 -5.37
C PRO A 110 -15.54 5.87 -5.38
N LEU A 111 -16.50 5.39 -6.16
CA LEU A 111 -16.79 3.97 -6.33
C LEU A 111 -15.95 3.30 -7.42
N ALA A 112 -15.19 4.08 -8.19
CA ALA A 112 -14.30 3.52 -9.20
C ALA A 112 -13.13 2.76 -8.56
N SER A 113 -12.85 1.58 -9.06
CA SER A 113 -11.72 0.75 -8.63
C SER A 113 -11.02 0.13 -9.84
N ALA A 114 -9.77 -0.28 -9.66
CA ALA A 114 -9.03 -0.97 -10.71
C ALA A 114 -9.74 -2.27 -11.18
N SER A 115 -10.45 -2.95 -10.28
CA SER A 115 -11.20 -4.18 -10.61
C SER A 115 -12.44 -3.91 -11.47
N THR A 116 -13.10 -2.76 -11.30
CA THR A 116 -14.32 -2.41 -12.08
C THR A 116 -14.04 -2.14 -13.55
N LEU A 117 -12.82 -1.76 -13.91
CA LEU A 117 -12.39 -1.51 -15.28
C LEU A 117 -11.77 -2.72 -15.99
N GLY A 118 -11.94 -3.91 -15.44
CA GLY A 118 -11.47 -5.12 -16.08
C GLY A 118 -9.98 -5.45 -15.88
N VAL A 119 -9.28 -4.76 -14.98
CA VAL A 119 -7.86 -5.05 -14.68
C VAL A 119 -7.69 -6.46 -14.15
N SER A 120 -8.60 -6.93 -13.27
CA SER A 120 -8.58 -8.30 -12.75
C SER A 120 -8.80 -9.34 -13.83
N GLN A 121 -9.70 -9.07 -14.79
CA GLN A 121 -9.97 -9.94 -15.92
C GLN A 121 -8.77 -9.99 -16.87
N GLY A 122 -8.13 -8.85 -17.14
CA GLY A 122 -6.91 -8.76 -17.92
C GLY A 122 -5.74 -9.51 -17.27
N ALA A 123 -5.58 -9.39 -15.95
CA ALA A 123 -4.57 -10.13 -15.20
C ALA A 123 -4.81 -11.65 -15.26
N SER A 124 -6.06 -12.09 -15.09
CA SER A 124 -6.43 -13.51 -15.19
C SER A 124 -6.20 -14.07 -16.60
N PHE A 125 -6.55 -13.30 -17.63
CA PHE A 125 -6.27 -13.65 -19.01
C PHE A 125 -4.77 -13.75 -19.28
N GLY A 126 -3.99 -12.76 -18.84
CA GLY A 126 -2.54 -12.76 -18.98
C GLY A 126 -1.87 -13.94 -18.28
N ALA A 127 -2.33 -14.30 -17.08
CA ALA A 127 -1.84 -15.46 -16.35
C ALA A 127 -2.17 -16.77 -17.10
N ALA A 128 -3.40 -16.92 -17.56
CA ALA A 128 -3.81 -18.09 -18.35
C ALA A 128 -3.02 -18.19 -19.67
N PHE A 129 -2.83 -17.08 -20.36
CA PHE A 129 -2.03 -17.01 -21.57
C PHE A 129 -0.56 -17.43 -21.32
N ALA A 130 0.04 -16.92 -20.25
CA ALA A 130 1.40 -17.26 -19.87
C ALA A 130 1.57 -18.77 -19.58
N ILE A 131 0.61 -19.37 -18.88
CA ILE A 131 0.63 -20.80 -18.55
C ILE A 131 0.44 -21.64 -19.82
N VAL A 132 -0.54 -21.31 -20.65
CA VAL A 132 -0.95 -22.15 -21.78
C VAL A 132 -0.03 -21.95 -22.99
N VAL A 133 0.28 -20.71 -23.36
CA VAL A 133 1.04 -20.39 -24.58
C VAL A 133 2.54 -20.40 -24.36
N LEU A 134 3.00 -19.84 -23.23
CA LEU A 134 4.43 -19.80 -22.91
C LEU A 134 4.91 -21.06 -22.18
N ASN A 135 4.00 -22.01 -21.96
CA ASN A 135 4.30 -23.27 -21.28
C ASN A 135 5.08 -23.09 -19.96
N LEU A 136 4.81 -21.98 -19.27
CA LEU A 136 5.32 -21.69 -17.93
C LEU A 136 4.60 -22.63 -16.94
N SER A 137 4.88 -23.93 -17.09
CA SER A 137 4.35 -24.93 -16.17
C SER A 137 5.00 -24.78 -14.81
N LEU A 138 4.18 -24.83 -13.76
CA LEU A 138 4.63 -24.93 -12.36
C LEU A 138 5.55 -26.14 -12.07
N ILE A 139 5.79 -26.99 -13.06
CA ILE A 139 6.65 -28.18 -12.97
C ILE A 139 8.14 -27.83 -13.05
N HIS A 140 8.49 -26.59 -13.45
CA HIS A 140 9.89 -26.15 -13.53
C HIS A 140 10.37 -25.36 -12.29
N ILE A 141 9.56 -25.29 -11.22
CA ILE A 141 10.01 -24.74 -9.93
C ILE A 141 10.09 -25.91 -8.88
#